data_a7767da271578d25d0dae8f5c81b138a
#
_entry.id   a7767da271578d25d0dae8f5c81b138a
#
_cell.length_a   1.000
_cell.length_b   1.000
_cell.length_c   1.000
_cell.angle_alpha   90.00
_cell.angle_beta   90.00
_cell.angle_gamma   90.00
#
_symmetry.space_group_name_H-M   'P 1'
#
loop_
_entity.id
_entity.type
_entity.pdbx_description
1 polymer ?
#
loop_
_entity_poly.entity_id
_entity_poly.type
_entity_poly.pdbx_seq_one_letter_code
_entity_poly.pdbx_strand_id
1 'polypeptide(L)'
;MNYKAIFRVVSYALLLEAICMIPGMLLCLMDGEPRVALAYLAAIAVILAVSIPLYRQGKKAPAAFYAQEGFVATSLAWIVLSMLGCLPFVFSGQIPSYVDAVFEMVSGFTTTGASILTDVEAMSRGLLLWRSFSHWLGGMGILVCLLALTPTQSGGGYTMHLLRAESPGPSVGKLTPRLHQTAKILYILYFTLTVLDLVFLLLGGMPLFDALCTAFGTAGTGGFGVKADSIAGYSPYLQNVTTVFMLLFGVNFTVYYLVLIRHTFSALLDEELRLYLAFFAGSTLLITWNVRGMYRTLGETVRHAAFQVSSIMTTTGFATTDFNLWPSFSKAIILMLMLLGACAGSTGGGLKMARVLLLLKDLRRSVRKSLHPNSVQVVQVNGEALQEQVLRNTAAYLTAYCVLTLGSFLLVSLDGFSVEANISAVFACFNNIGPGLAEVGPTSSFAAYSAFSKVILTMDMLFGRLEIFPMLALLSRHTWRRSL
;
A
#
# COMPACT_ATOMS: atom_id res chain seq x y z
N MET A 1 -14.61 -25.11 6.47
CA MET A 1 -13.42 -24.37 5.96
C MET A 1 -12.40 -25.35 5.39
N ASN A 2 -11.86 -25.05 4.22
CA ASN A 2 -10.91 -25.89 3.51
C ASN A 2 -9.46 -25.49 3.82
N TYR A 3 -8.91 -25.97 4.94
CA TYR A 3 -7.54 -25.67 5.38
C TYR A 3 -6.48 -26.03 4.34
N LYS A 4 -6.68 -27.14 3.58
CA LYS A 4 -5.71 -27.56 2.55
C LYS A 4 -5.60 -26.54 1.42
N ALA A 5 -6.70 -25.88 1.07
CA ALA A 5 -6.68 -24.81 0.06
C ALA A 5 -5.92 -23.56 0.58
N ILE A 6 -6.12 -23.20 1.84
CA ILE A 6 -5.36 -22.12 2.51
C ILE A 6 -3.86 -22.44 2.51
N PHE A 7 -3.47 -23.64 2.94
CA PHE A 7 -2.06 -24.08 2.94
C PHE A 7 -1.42 -24.00 1.55
N ARG A 8 -2.17 -24.35 0.50
CA ARG A 8 -1.71 -24.24 -0.88
C ARG A 8 -1.40 -22.79 -1.27
N VAL A 9 -2.30 -21.85 -0.95
CA VAL A 9 -2.11 -20.41 -1.24
C VAL A 9 -0.88 -19.87 -0.51
N VAL A 10 -0.83 -20.10 0.80
CA VAL A 10 0.28 -19.63 1.64
C VAL A 10 1.62 -20.24 1.17
N SER A 11 1.64 -21.53 0.82
CA SER A 11 2.87 -22.18 0.36
C SER A 11 3.38 -21.59 -0.96
N TYR A 12 2.50 -21.28 -1.91
CA TYR A 12 2.91 -20.62 -3.16
C TYR A 12 3.44 -19.20 -2.92
N ALA A 13 2.81 -18.45 -2.02
CA ALA A 13 3.26 -17.12 -1.66
C ALA A 13 4.68 -17.17 -1.05
N LEU A 14 4.92 -18.10 -0.12
CA LEU A 14 6.25 -18.31 0.49
C LEU A 14 7.31 -18.77 -0.52
N LEU A 15 6.96 -19.64 -1.46
CA LEU A 15 7.90 -20.06 -2.51
C LEU A 15 8.27 -18.88 -3.43
N LEU A 16 7.31 -18.03 -3.77
CA LEU A 16 7.58 -16.81 -4.52
C LEU A 16 8.49 -15.88 -3.74
N GLU A 17 8.24 -15.67 -2.45
CA GLU A 17 9.06 -14.85 -1.56
C GLU A 17 10.52 -15.35 -1.52
N ALA A 18 10.74 -16.64 -1.35
CA ALA A 18 12.08 -17.24 -1.35
C ALA A 18 12.83 -16.95 -2.67
N ILE A 19 12.16 -17.01 -3.81
CA ILE A 19 12.74 -16.66 -5.12
C ILE A 19 13.06 -15.16 -5.16
N CYS A 20 12.16 -14.31 -4.66
CA CYS A 20 12.32 -12.85 -4.68
C CYS A 20 13.45 -12.34 -3.76
N MET A 21 13.90 -13.12 -2.78
CA MET A 21 15.07 -12.81 -1.94
C MET A 21 16.41 -13.02 -2.66
N ILE A 22 16.46 -13.83 -3.72
CA ILE A 22 17.71 -14.18 -4.42
C ILE A 22 18.46 -12.94 -4.96
N PRO A 23 17.83 -11.95 -5.61
CA PRO A 23 18.53 -10.75 -6.09
C PRO A 23 19.27 -9.99 -4.98
N GLY A 24 18.63 -9.83 -3.79
CA GLY A 24 19.25 -9.18 -2.63
C GLY A 24 20.46 -9.96 -2.12
N MET A 25 20.35 -11.30 -2.05
CA MET A 25 21.46 -12.17 -1.68
C MET A 25 22.63 -12.06 -2.66
N LEU A 26 22.36 -12.07 -3.97
CA LEU A 26 23.41 -11.94 -4.99
C LEU A 26 24.11 -10.58 -4.91
N LEU A 27 23.37 -9.51 -4.66
CA LEU A 27 23.94 -8.18 -4.49
C LEU A 27 24.89 -8.12 -3.28
N CYS A 28 24.52 -8.73 -2.14
CA CYS A 28 25.41 -8.83 -0.98
C CYS A 28 26.71 -9.60 -1.30
N LEU A 29 26.64 -10.65 -2.13
CA LEU A 29 27.84 -11.38 -2.56
C LEU A 29 28.73 -10.51 -3.46
N MET A 30 28.14 -9.73 -4.36
CA MET A 30 28.89 -8.80 -5.24
C MET A 30 29.55 -7.66 -4.46
N ASP A 31 28.90 -7.18 -3.40
CA ASP A 31 29.42 -6.12 -2.52
C ASP A 31 30.45 -6.67 -1.48
N GLY A 32 30.75 -7.97 -1.47
CA GLY A 32 31.72 -8.56 -0.56
C GLY A 32 31.21 -8.74 0.88
N GLU A 33 29.90 -8.88 1.06
CA GLU A 33 29.23 -9.07 2.35
C GLU A 33 28.75 -10.52 2.57
N PRO A 34 29.63 -11.54 2.70
CA PRO A 34 29.23 -12.93 2.76
C PRO A 34 28.38 -13.28 3.99
N ARG A 35 28.53 -12.53 5.09
CA ARG A 35 27.71 -12.73 6.30
C ARG A 35 26.25 -12.42 6.06
N VAL A 36 25.96 -11.33 5.35
CA VAL A 36 24.59 -10.93 5.00
C VAL A 36 24.00 -11.88 3.96
N ALA A 37 24.81 -12.31 2.97
CA ALA A 37 24.39 -13.32 2.02
C ALA A 37 24.05 -14.67 2.70
N LEU A 38 24.82 -15.08 3.73
CA LEU A 38 24.51 -16.26 4.54
C LEU A 38 23.20 -16.10 5.33
N ALA A 39 22.93 -14.89 5.85
CA ALA A 39 21.65 -14.58 6.51
C ALA A 39 20.46 -14.77 5.55
N TYR A 40 20.59 -14.33 4.28
CA TYR A 40 19.59 -14.61 3.24
C TYR A 40 19.41 -16.09 2.98
N LEU A 41 20.51 -16.83 2.85
CA LEU A 41 20.46 -18.28 2.63
C LEU A 41 19.74 -19.00 3.78
N ALA A 42 20.06 -18.62 5.02
CA ALA A 42 19.39 -19.15 6.21
C ALA A 42 17.89 -18.82 6.22
N ALA A 43 17.52 -17.60 5.89
CA ALA A 43 16.11 -17.17 5.78
C ALA A 43 15.37 -17.96 4.69
N ILE A 44 15.95 -18.11 3.50
CA ILE A 44 15.39 -18.90 2.41
C ILE A 44 15.22 -20.37 2.85
N ALA A 45 16.19 -20.95 3.55
CA ALA A 45 16.10 -22.31 4.06
C ALA A 45 14.93 -22.48 5.06
N VAL A 46 14.72 -21.51 5.97
CA VAL A 46 13.57 -21.52 6.90
C VAL A 46 12.25 -21.41 6.13
N ILE A 47 12.16 -20.49 5.16
CA ILE A 47 10.95 -20.32 4.32
C ILE A 47 10.65 -21.62 3.58
N LEU A 48 11.65 -22.27 2.99
CA LEU A 48 11.47 -23.56 2.29
C LEU A 48 11.06 -24.68 3.26
N ALA A 49 11.64 -24.71 4.47
CA ALA A 49 11.28 -25.67 5.51
C ALA A 49 9.82 -25.57 5.95
N VAL A 50 9.24 -24.35 5.91
CA VAL A 50 7.82 -24.10 6.20
C VAL A 50 6.95 -24.36 4.97
N SER A 51 7.36 -23.86 3.80
CA SER A 51 6.54 -23.88 2.57
C SER A 51 6.37 -25.28 2.00
N ILE A 52 7.42 -26.14 2.02
CA ILE A 52 7.36 -27.48 1.42
C ILE A 52 6.33 -28.40 2.13
N PRO A 53 6.27 -28.50 3.46
CA PRO A 53 5.21 -29.24 4.14
C PRO A 53 3.80 -28.70 3.86
N LEU A 54 3.63 -27.37 3.86
CA LEU A 54 2.36 -26.74 3.52
C LEU A 54 1.93 -27.06 2.08
N TYR A 55 2.86 -27.02 1.14
CA TYR A 55 2.62 -27.39 -0.26
C TYR A 55 2.18 -28.86 -0.39
N ARG A 56 2.90 -29.79 0.28
CA ARG A 56 2.56 -31.21 0.24
C ARG A 56 1.15 -31.49 0.78
N GLN A 57 0.74 -30.81 1.86
CA GLN A 57 -0.60 -30.91 2.42
C GLN A 57 -1.65 -30.24 1.52
N GLY A 58 -1.30 -29.09 0.93
CA GLY A 58 -2.18 -28.30 0.04
C GLY A 58 -2.40 -28.92 -1.34
N LYS A 59 -1.47 -29.75 -1.86
CA LYS A 59 -1.55 -30.36 -3.19
C LYS A 59 -2.84 -31.17 -3.44
N LYS A 60 -3.39 -31.78 -2.38
CA LYS A 60 -4.61 -32.58 -2.41
C LYS A 60 -5.88 -31.76 -2.09
N ALA A 61 -5.82 -30.44 -2.14
CA ALA A 61 -6.96 -29.59 -1.87
C ALA A 61 -8.03 -29.72 -2.98
N PRO A 62 -9.32 -29.85 -2.63
CA PRO A 62 -10.40 -29.82 -3.59
C PRO A 62 -10.45 -28.47 -4.33
N ALA A 63 -11.06 -28.47 -5.52
CA ALA A 63 -11.18 -27.26 -6.35
C ALA A 63 -12.15 -26.19 -5.77
N ALA A 64 -13.04 -26.59 -4.87
CA ALA A 64 -13.99 -25.69 -4.23
C ALA A 64 -13.28 -24.73 -3.28
N PHE A 65 -13.47 -23.42 -3.51
CA PHE A 65 -12.88 -22.33 -2.75
C PHE A 65 -13.91 -21.21 -2.63
N TYR A 66 -14.27 -20.85 -1.41
CA TYR A 66 -15.30 -19.86 -1.14
C TYR A 66 -14.67 -18.54 -0.65
N ALA A 67 -15.48 -17.49 -0.58
CA ALA A 67 -15.01 -16.16 -0.16
C ALA A 67 -14.35 -16.16 1.22
N GLN A 68 -14.87 -16.96 2.14
CA GLN A 68 -14.36 -17.12 3.51
C GLN A 68 -12.92 -17.64 3.53
N GLU A 69 -12.65 -18.71 2.75
CA GLU A 69 -11.29 -19.23 2.61
C GLU A 69 -10.35 -18.22 1.93
N GLY A 70 -10.89 -17.42 0.98
CA GLY A 70 -10.15 -16.36 0.32
C GLY A 70 -9.66 -15.31 1.31
N PHE A 71 -10.53 -14.78 2.14
CA PHE A 71 -10.17 -13.80 3.15
C PHE A 71 -9.15 -14.31 4.15
N VAL A 72 -9.36 -15.53 4.68
CA VAL A 72 -8.42 -16.15 5.63
C VAL A 72 -7.08 -16.44 4.97
N ALA A 73 -7.06 -16.99 3.76
CA ALA A 73 -5.83 -17.27 3.04
C ALA A 73 -5.01 -16.02 2.74
N THR A 74 -5.68 -14.92 2.32
CA THR A 74 -5.05 -13.64 2.07
C THR A 74 -4.43 -13.08 3.35
N SER A 75 -5.21 -12.94 4.42
CA SER A 75 -4.72 -12.38 5.68
C SER A 75 -3.57 -13.19 6.28
N LEU A 76 -3.69 -14.54 6.28
CA LEU A 76 -2.61 -15.42 6.75
C LEU A 76 -1.36 -15.31 5.87
N ALA A 77 -1.51 -15.26 4.55
CA ALA A 77 -0.38 -15.11 3.65
C ALA A 77 0.42 -13.83 3.95
N TRP A 78 -0.26 -12.68 4.08
CA TRP A 78 0.39 -11.42 4.40
C TRP A 78 1.12 -11.43 5.75
N ILE A 79 0.49 -12.00 6.79
CA ILE A 79 1.11 -12.12 8.12
C ILE A 79 2.34 -13.03 8.05
N VAL A 80 2.21 -14.23 7.48
CA VAL A 80 3.30 -15.23 7.46
C VAL A 80 4.45 -14.77 6.55
N LEU A 81 4.17 -14.17 5.39
CA LEU A 81 5.19 -13.55 4.53
C LEU A 81 5.99 -12.49 5.28
N SER A 82 5.33 -11.58 5.98
CA SER A 82 6.02 -10.53 6.72
C SER A 82 6.85 -11.07 7.88
N MET A 83 6.34 -12.09 8.60
CA MET A 83 7.06 -12.74 9.70
C MET A 83 8.28 -13.53 9.24
N LEU A 84 8.27 -14.09 8.05
CA LEU A 84 9.41 -14.84 7.50
C LEU A 84 10.31 -13.97 6.64
N GLY A 85 9.74 -13.01 5.91
CA GLY A 85 10.45 -12.05 5.06
C GLY A 85 11.39 -11.11 5.83
N CYS A 86 11.17 -10.91 7.13
CA CYS A 86 12.04 -10.12 7.98
C CYS A 86 13.31 -10.85 8.44
N LEU A 87 13.40 -12.17 8.25
CA LEU A 87 14.51 -12.98 8.78
C LEU A 87 15.90 -12.55 8.29
N PRO A 88 16.11 -12.10 7.03
CA PRO A 88 17.41 -11.58 6.61
C PRO A 88 17.89 -10.40 7.46
N PHE A 89 16.99 -9.52 7.92
CA PHE A 89 17.34 -8.39 8.80
C PHE A 89 17.81 -8.87 10.17
N VAL A 90 17.11 -9.86 10.73
CA VAL A 90 17.44 -10.43 12.06
C VAL A 90 18.73 -11.23 12.01
N PHE A 91 18.87 -12.15 11.05
CA PHE A 91 20.02 -13.04 10.93
C PHE A 91 21.32 -12.31 10.56
N SER A 92 21.22 -11.19 9.82
CA SER A 92 22.37 -10.33 9.54
C SER A 92 22.78 -9.48 10.75
N GLY A 93 21.91 -9.34 11.75
CA GLY A 93 22.10 -8.48 12.91
C GLY A 93 21.92 -6.99 12.65
N GLN A 94 21.48 -6.57 11.44
CA GLN A 94 21.25 -5.17 11.13
C GLN A 94 19.96 -4.62 11.75
N ILE A 95 18.95 -5.48 11.98
CA ILE A 95 17.80 -5.20 12.83
C ILE A 95 17.67 -6.38 13.82
N PRO A 96 18.34 -6.32 14.98
CA PRO A 96 18.42 -7.48 15.88
C PRO A 96 17.10 -7.79 16.60
N SER A 97 16.24 -6.78 16.81
CA SER A 97 14.91 -6.97 17.41
C SER A 97 13.94 -7.58 16.40
N TYR A 98 13.37 -8.75 16.71
CA TYR A 98 12.40 -9.40 15.84
C TYR A 98 11.12 -8.57 15.64
N VAL A 99 10.65 -7.86 16.70
CA VAL A 99 9.47 -6.97 16.61
C VAL A 99 9.74 -5.84 15.63
N ASP A 100 10.92 -5.24 15.70
CA ASP A 100 11.32 -4.15 14.82
C ASP A 100 11.50 -4.64 13.37
N ALA A 101 12.08 -5.82 13.17
CA ALA A 101 12.23 -6.43 11.86
C ALA A 101 10.88 -6.79 11.23
N VAL A 102 9.92 -7.30 12.02
CA VAL A 102 8.55 -7.54 11.54
C VAL A 102 7.84 -6.24 11.20
N PHE A 103 7.97 -5.19 12.03
CA PHE A 103 7.41 -3.87 11.74
C PHE A 103 7.92 -3.34 10.39
N GLU A 104 9.25 -3.38 10.17
CA GLU A 104 9.87 -2.93 8.93
C GLU A 104 9.40 -3.74 7.72
N MET A 105 9.27 -5.07 7.88
CA MET A 105 8.86 -5.93 6.77
C MET A 105 7.36 -5.87 6.49
N VAL A 106 6.51 -5.73 7.51
CA VAL A 106 5.08 -5.45 7.32
C VAL A 106 4.92 -4.11 6.61
N SER A 107 5.64 -3.07 7.06
CA SER A 107 5.67 -1.77 6.37
C SER A 107 6.11 -1.92 4.90
N GLY A 108 7.08 -2.80 4.64
CA GLY A 108 7.51 -3.13 3.29
C GLY A 108 6.40 -3.74 2.43
N PHE A 109 5.85 -4.86 2.83
CA PHE A 109 4.81 -5.55 2.06
C PHE A 109 3.50 -4.77 1.99
N THR A 110 3.06 -4.14 3.07
CA THR A 110 1.83 -3.31 3.07
C THR A 110 2.02 -1.97 2.37
N THR A 111 3.22 -1.73 1.84
CA THR A 111 3.56 -0.48 1.15
C THR A 111 3.31 0.77 1.98
N THR A 112 3.58 0.68 3.30
CA THR A 112 3.37 1.77 4.24
C THR A 112 4.53 2.77 4.22
N GLY A 113 5.80 2.27 4.24
CA GLY A 113 6.97 3.13 4.29
C GLY A 113 7.33 3.69 5.67
N ALA A 114 6.59 3.32 6.72
CA ALA A 114 6.99 3.61 8.10
C ALA A 114 8.23 2.78 8.46
N SER A 115 9.27 3.41 8.99
CA SER A 115 10.55 2.76 9.25
C SER A 115 10.98 2.92 10.70
N ILE A 116 11.63 1.86 11.23
CA ILE A 116 12.31 1.89 12.54
C ILE A 116 13.80 2.26 12.37
N LEU A 117 14.30 2.38 11.14
CA LEU A 117 15.69 2.71 10.91
C LEU A 117 15.94 4.18 11.25
N THR A 118 16.97 4.43 12.03
CA THR A 118 17.49 5.78 12.33
C THR A 118 18.55 6.21 11.34
N ASP A 119 19.29 5.24 10.77
CA ASP A 119 20.27 5.45 9.71
C ASP A 119 20.05 4.40 8.62
N VAL A 120 19.45 4.84 7.52
CA VAL A 120 19.14 3.99 6.36
C VAL A 120 20.40 3.66 5.57
N GLU A 121 21.36 4.60 5.52
CA GLU A 121 22.58 4.48 4.69
C GLU A 121 23.58 3.48 5.27
N ALA A 122 23.50 3.20 6.58
CA ALA A 122 24.32 2.17 7.24
C ALA A 122 23.91 0.74 6.89
N MET A 123 22.71 0.54 6.30
CA MET A 123 22.22 -0.80 5.93
C MET A 123 22.87 -1.29 4.63
N SER A 124 23.16 -2.60 4.56
CA SER A 124 23.69 -3.22 3.34
C SER A 124 22.76 -3.05 2.15
N ARG A 125 23.34 -2.81 0.97
CA ARG A 125 22.58 -2.57 -0.27
C ARG A 125 21.63 -3.71 -0.63
N GLY A 126 22.03 -4.97 -0.37
CA GLY A 126 21.13 -6.10 -0.60
C GLY A 126 19.89 -6.06 0.26
N LEU A 127 19.99 -5.66 1.54
CA LEU A 127 18.83 -5.51 2.44
C LEU A 127 17.98 -4.28 2.06
N LEU A 128 18.59 -3.17 1.64
CA LEU A 128 17.87 -2.02 1.09
C LEU A 128 17.09 -2.39 -0.18
N LEU A 129 17.69 -3.22 -1.06
CA LEU A 129 17.00 -3.73 -2.23
C LEU A 129 15.78 -4.59 -1.84
N TRP A 130 15.94 -5.51 -0.90
CA TRP A 130 14.84 -6.35 -0.42
C TRP A 130 13.70 -5.54 0.18
N ARG A 131 14.05 -4.54 0.99
CA ARG A 131 13.14 -3.58 1.59
C ARG A 131 12.33 -2.83 0.52
N SER A 132 12.98 -2.27 -0.51
CA SER A 132 12.32 -1.57 -1.61
C SER A 132 11.54 -2.51 -2.53
N PHE A 133 12.07 -3.72 -2.77
CA PHE A 133 11.41 -4.71 -3.61
C PHE A 133 10.13 -5.28 -2.96
N SER A 134 10.09 -5.34 -1.62
CA SER A 134 8.85 -5.70 -0.91
C SER A 134 7.71 -4.74 -1.19
N HIS A 135 7.98 -3.43 -1.38
CA HIS A 135 6.98 -2.46 -1.83
C HIS A 135 6.44 -2.80 -3.23
N TRP A 136 7.33 -3.14 -4.15
CA TRP A 136 6.93 -3.50 -5.50
C TRP A 136 6.05 -4.76 -5.53
N LEU A 137 6.41 -5.78 -4.74
CA LEU A 137 5.60 -7.00 -4.59
C LEU A 137 4.25 -6.71 -3.92
N GLY A 138 4.25 -5.88 -2.88
CA GLY A 138 3.07 -5.50 -2.13
C GLY A 138 2.11 -4.60 -2.90
N GLY A 139 2.62 -3.72 -3.78
CA GLY A 139 1.85 -2.70 -4.48
C GLY A 139 0.66 -3.24 -5.28
N MET A 140 0.89 -4.22 -6.14
CA MET A 140 -0.18 -4.89 -6.89
C MET A 140 -0.76 -6.12 -6.18
N GLY A 141 -0.24 -6.45 -5.00
CA GLY A 141 -0.64 -7.61 -4.22
C GLY A 141 0.04 -8.91 -4.66
N ILE A 142 0.58 -9.61 -3.69
CA ILE A 142 1.33 -10.86 -3.88
C ILE A 142 0.46 -11.97 -4.48
N LEU A 143 -0.80 -12.07 -4.06
CA LEU A 143 -1.71 -13.10 -4.56
C LEU A 143 -2.22 -12.79 -5.97
N VAL A 144 -2.34 -11.51 -6.34
CA VAL A 144 -2.63 -11.13 -7.73
C VAL A 144 -1.44 -11.47 -8.63
N CYS A 145 -0.20 -11.32 -8.13
CA CYS A 145 1.01 -11.79 -8.81
C CYS A 145 0.97 -13.31 -9.06
N LEU A 146 0.67 -14.07 -8.02
CA LEU A 146 0.51 -15.53 -8.14
C LEU A 146 -0.57 -15.91 -9.14
N LEU A 147 -1.70 -15.20 -9.17
CA LEU A 147 -2.78 -15.43 -10.15
C LEU A 147 -2.34 -15.12 -11.57
N ALA A 148 -1.49 -14.12 -11.77
CA ALA A 148 -0.95 -13.78 -13.09
C ALA A 148 0.04 -14.82 -13.60
N LEU A 149 0.81 -15.45 -12.70
CA LEU A 149 1.86 -16.43 -13.03
C LEU A 149 1.35 -17.88 -13.13
N THR A 150 0.25 -18.22 -12.43
CA THR A 150 -0.25 -19.61 -12.43
C THR A 150 -1.08 -19.93 -13.67
N PRO A 151 -0.86 -21.08 -14.33
CA PRO A 151 -1.69 -21.52 -15.46
C PRO A 151 -3.15 -21.74 -15.03
N THR A 152 -4.07 -21.44 -15.93
CA THR A 152 -5.53 -21.56 -15.72
C THR A 152 -5.91 -23.02 -15.50
N GLN A 153 -6.05 -23.49 -14.27
CA GLN A 153 -6.77 -24.72 -13.98
C GLN A 153 -8.26 -24.39 -13.75
N SER A 154 -9.13 -25.19 -14.35
CA SER A 154 -10.58 -25.03 -14.41
C SER A 154 -11.21 -24.90 -13.02
N GLY A 155 -11.62 -23.69 -12.62
CA GLY A 155 -12.29 -23.45 -11.36
C GLY A 155 -12.50 -21.94 -11.10
N GLY A 156 -13.44 -21.31 -11.84
CA GLY A 156 -13.62 -19.85 -11.80
C GLY A 156 -13.92 -19.20 -10.41
N GLY A 157 -14.31 -19.99 -9.40
CA GLY A 157 -14.59 -19.48 -8.04
C GLY A 157 -13.33 -19.13 -7.26
N TYR A 158 -12.29 -19.95 -7.31
CA TYR A 158 -11.03 -19.77 -6.61
C TYR A 158 -10.37 -18.40 -6.91
N THR A 159 -10.24 -18.09 -8.19
CA THR A 159 -9.59 -16.89 -8.70
C THR A 159 -10.34 -15.61 -8.31
N MET A 160 -11.69 -15.66 -8.34
CA MET A 160 -12.54 -14.51 -8.03
C MET A 160 -12.40 -14.06 -6.57
N HIS A 161 -12.43 -15.02 -5.64
CA HIS A 161 -12.38 -14.69 -4.21
C HIS A 161 -11.01 -14.16 -3.77
N LEU A 162 -9.91 -14.68 -4.32
CA LEU A 162 -8.58 -14.13 -4.07
C LEU A 162 -8.41 -12.72 -4.62
N LEU A 163 -8.81 -12.49 -5.88
CA LEU A 163 -8.72 -11.17 -6.49
C LEU A 163 -9.54 -10.13 -5.71
N ARG A 164 -10.75 -10.47 -5.27
CA ARG A 164 -11.58 -9.58 -4.45
C ARG A 164 -11.03 -9.34 -3.05
N ALA A 165 -10.33 -10.31 -2.47
CA ALA A 165 -9.75 -10.20 -1.14
C ALA A 165 -8.52 -9.29 -1.11
N GLU A 166 -7.81 -9.16 -2.22
CA GLU A 166 -6.56 -8.39 -2.31
C GLU A 166 -6.71 -7.09 -3.11
N SER A 167 -7.74 -6.98 -3.97
CA SER A 167 -7.93 -5.78 -4.79
C SER A 167 -8.82 -4.77 -4.06
N PRO A 168 -8.26 -3.65 -3.59
CA PRO A 168 -8.97 -2.69 -2.77
C PRO A 168 -9.96 -1.84 -3.59
N GLY A 169 -11.21 -1.75 -3.12
CA GLY A 169 -12.22 -0.86 -3.68
C GLY A 169 -13.64 -1.43 -3.70
N PRO A 170 -14.66 -0.57 -3.82
CA PRO A 170 -16.06 -0.95 -3.77
C PRO A 170 -16.54 -1.74 -5.00
N SER A 171 -15.83 -1.76 -6.11
CA SER A 171 -16.17 -2.55 -7.30
C SER A 171 -14.93 -2.95 -8.09
N VAL A 172 -14.67 -4.25 -8.18
CA VAL A 172 -13.72 -4.79 -9.17
C VAL A 172 -14.47 -5.00 -10.47
N GLY A 173 -14.38 -4.05 -11.39
CA GLY A 173 -14.89 -4.21 -12.75
C GLY A 173 -14.18 -5.38 -13.44
N LYS A 174 -14.92 -6.29 -14.08
CA LYS A 174 -14.34 -7.35 -14.90
C LYS A 174 -13.82 -6.73 -16.18
N LEU A 175 -12.48 -6.61 -16.33
CA LEU A 175 -11.86 -6.16 -17.58
C LEU A 175 -12.03 -7.18 -18.70
N THR A 176 -12.00 -8.45 -18.35
CA THR A 176 -12.17 -9.56 -19.27
C THR A 176 -13.05 -10.65 -18.65
N PRO A 177 -13.66 -11.56 -19.47
CA PRO A 177 -14.42 -12.68 -18.96
C PRO A 177 -13.59 -13.65 -18.08
N ARG A 178 -12.27 -13.66 -18.26
CA ARG A 178 -11.33 -14.53 -17.53
C ARG A 178 -10.49 -13.71 -16.57
N LEU A 179 -10.66 -13.91 -15.27
CA LEU A 179 -9.96 -13.19 -14.19
C LEU A 179 -8.44 -13.29 -14.26
N HIS A 180 -7.90 -14.43 -14.68
CA HIS A 180 -6.46 -14.60 -14.92
C HIS A 180 -5.93 -13.62 -15.99
N GLN A 181 -6.69 -13.40 -17.07
CA GLN A 181 -6.31 -12.41 -18.09
C GLN A 181 -6.36 -10.98 -17.52
N THR A 182 -7.34 -10.67 -16.69
CA THR A 182 -7.40 -9.38 -15.98
C THR A 182 -6.16 -9.17 -15.12
N ALA A 183 -5.80 -10.13 -14.26
CA ALA A 183 -4.61 -10.05 -13.42
C ALA A 183 -3.33 -9.88 -14.27
N LYS A 184 -3.19 -10.64 -15.35
CA LYS A 184 -2.03 -10.54 -16.26
C LYS A 184 -1.92 -9.16 -16.90
N ILE A 185 -3.02 -8.59 -17.38
CA ILE A 185 -3.04 -7.27 -18.00
C ILE A 185 -2.65 -6.19 -16.97
N LEU A 186 -3.22 -6.23 -15.77
CA LEU A 186 -2.90 -5.29 -14.70
C LEU A 186 -1.42 -5.37 -14.33
N TYR A 187 -0.84 -6.58 -14.24
CA TYR A 187 0.59 -6.75 -13.95
C TYR A 187 1.48 -6.25 -15.08
N ILE A 188 1.12 -6.45 -16.34
CA ILE A 188 1.86 -5.91 -17.49
C ILE A 188 1.86 -4.38 -17.46
N LEU A 189 0.71 -3.74 -17.18
CA LEU A 189 0.61 -2.29 -17.07
C LEU A 189 1.45 -1.77 -15.89
N TYR A 190 1.38 -2.43 -14.75
CA TYR A 190 2.18 -2.09 -13.57
C TYR A 190 3.69 -2.18 -13.85
N PHE A 191 4.13 -3.30 -14.44
CA PHE A 191 5.53 -3.50 -14.83
C PHE A 191 5.99 -2.45 -15.85
N THR A 192 5.18 -2.17 -16.87
CA THR A 192 5.51 -1.18 -17.90
C THR A 192 5.68 0.21 -17.30
N LEU A 193 4.77 0.63 -16.42
CA LEU A 193 4.90 1.92 -15.72
C LEU A 193 6.13 1.96 -14.81
N THR A 194 6.47 0.86 -14.14
CA THR A 194 7.69 0.77 -13.31
C THR A 194 8.95 0.93 -14.16
N VAL A 195 9.01 0.27 -15.33
CA VAL A 195 10.14 0.40 -16.26
C VAL A 195 10.24 1.81 -16.82
N LEU A 196 9.11 2.45 -17.14
CA LEU A 196 9.10 3.84 -17.59
C LEU A 196 9.64 4.78 -16.49
N ASP A 197 9.17 4.64 -15.25
CA ASP A 197 9.68 5.41 -14.11
C ASP A 197 11.20 5.24 -13.96
N LEU A 198 11.69 4.00 -13.94
CA LEU A 198 13.12 3.69 -13.88
C LEU A 198 13.91 4.39 -15.01
N VAL A 199 13.42 4.34 -16.25
CA VAL A 199 14.08 4.99 -17.40
C VAL A 199 14.15 6.50 -17.21
N PHE A 200 13.06 7.17 -16.78
CA PHE A 200 13.07 8.61 -16.54
C PHE A 200 13.98 9.01 -15.38
N LEU A 201 14.06 8.19 -14.32
CA LEU A 201 15.01 8.42 -13.21
C LEU A 201 16.47 8.30 -13.67
N LEU A 202 16.78 7.30 -14.49
CA LEU A 202 18.12 7.13 -15.07
C LEU A 202 18.50 8.26 -16.04
N LEU A 203 17.56 8.73 -16.87
CA LEU A 203 17.76 9.88 -17.75
C LEU A 203 18.03 11.17 -16.95
N GLY A 204 17.52 11.27 -15.72
CA GLY A 204 17.81 12.36 -14.79
C GLY A 204 19.17 12.25 -14.08
N GLY A 205 19.96 11.21 -14.37
CA GLY A 205 21.30 10.99 -13.78
C GLY A 205 21.26 10.35 -12.38
N MET A 206 20.14 9.72 -11.98
CA MET A 206 20.10 8.96 -10.72
C MET A 206 20.94 7.68 -10.85
N PRO A 207 21.79 7.31 -9.85
CA PRO A 207 22.50 6.04 -9.86
C PRO A 207 21.56 4.85 -10.02
N LEU A 208 21.96 3.81 -10.75
CA LEU A 208 21.11 2.66 -11.08
C LEU A 208 20.47 2.02 -9.86
N PHE A 209 21.24 1.84 -8.79
CA PHE A 209 20.72 1.24 -7.55
C PHE A 209 19.63 2.12 -6.92
N ASP A 210 19.90 3.42 -6.78
CA ASP A 210 18.95 4.39 -6.21
C ASP A 210 17.69 4.48 -7.08
N ALA A 211 17.87 4.54 -8.42
CA ALA A 211 16.77 4.59 -9.37
C ALA A 211 15.88 3.34 -9.30
N LEU A 212 16.48 2.16 -9.16
CA LEU A 212 15.74 0.90 -9.03
C LEU A 212 14.93 0.85 -7.73
N CYS A 213 15.55 1.19 -6.59
CA CYS A 213 14.88 1.23 -5.31
C CYS A 213 13.77 2.30 -5.28
N THR A 214 14.02 3.49 -5.85
CA THR A 214 13.04 4.56 -5.95
C THR A 214 11.87 4.16 -6.85
N ALA A 215 12.12 3.54 -8.02
CA ALA A 215 11.07 3.05 -8.91
C ALA A 215 10.20 1.98 -8.24
N PHE A 216 10.79 1.08 -7.44
CA PHE A 216 10.03 0.10 -6.66
C PHE A 216 9.15 0.76 -5.59
N GLY A 217 9.70 1.75 -4.87
CA GLY A 217 8.98 2.53 -3.87
C GLY A 217 7.84 3.36 -4.48
N THR A 218 8.08 4.00 -5.63
CA THR A 218 7.07 4.79 -6.37
C THR A 218 5.97 3.89 -6.90
N ALA A 219 6.34 2.79 -7.57
CA ALA A 219 5.38 1.86 -8.17
C ALA A 219 4.49 1.19 -7.12
N GLY A 220 5.10 0.72 -6.03
CA GLY A 220 4.38 0.16 -4.89
C GLY A 220 3.60 1.19 -4.08
N THR A 221 3.87 2.49 -4.27
CA THR A 221 3.39 3.59 -3.41
C THR A 221 3.79 3.36 -1.93
N GLY A 222 5.08 3.01 -1.70
CA GLY A 222 5.54 2.58 -0.39
C GLY A 222 6.56 3.50 0.28
N GLY A 223 7.37 4.28 -0.48
CA GLY A 223 8.17 5.38 0.03
C GLY A 223 9.46 5.05 0.78
N PHE A 224 9.90 3.80 0.83
CA PHE A 224 11.21 3.50 1.37
C PHE A 224 12.33 4.12 0.52
N GLY A 225 13.06 5.06 1.09
CA GLY A 225 14.25 5.65 0.50
C GLY A 225 15.52 4.84 0.77
N VAL A 226 16.56 5.11 -0.02
CA VAL A 226 17.93 4.60 0.19
C VAL A 226 18.82 5.63 0.87
N LYS A 227 18.33 6.87 1.01
CA LYS A 227 18.97 7.97 1.72
C LYS A 227 18.13 8.46 2.87
N ALA A 228 18.77 9.00 3.90
CA ALA A 228 18.13 9.54 5.09
C ALA A 228 17.21 10.74 4.78
N ASP A 229 17.58 11.55 3.76
CA ASP A 229 16.80 12.71 3.30
C ASP A 229 15.75 12.37 2.22
N SER A 230 15.49 11.06 1.97
CA SER A 230 14.56 10.55 0.97
C SER A 230 14.90 11.07 -0.45
N ILE A 231 14.06 11.92 -1.04
CA ILE A 231 14.26 12.48 -2.39
C ILE A 231 14.78 13.95 -2.34
N ALA A 232 15.00 14.51 -1.16
CA ALA A 232 15.39 15.92 -1.00
C ALA A 232 16.73 16.26 -1.66
N GLY A 233 17.74 15.38 -1.54
CA GLY A 233 19.08 15.58 -2.10
C GLY A 233 19.20 15.39 -3.61
N TYR A 234 18.14 14.95 -4.30
CA TYR A 234 18.16 14.76 -5.75
C TYR A 234 17.74 16.02 -6.51
N SER A 235 18.06 16.06 -7.82
CA SER A 235 17.79 17.22 -8.66
C SER A 235 16.29 17.56 -8.77
N PRO A 236 15.92 18.83 -9.07
CA PRO A 236 14.55 19.24 -9.30
C PRO A 236 13.83 18.41 -10.37
N TYR A 237 14.58 17.97 -11.41
CA TYR A 237 14.04 17.08 -12.44
C TYR A 237 13.56 15.76 -11.84
N LEU A 238 14.40 15.11 -11.05
CA LEU A 238 14.09 13.82 -10.41
C LEU A 238 12.92 13.93 -9.44
N GLN A 239 12.85 15.03 -8.68
CA GLN A 239 11.69 15.31 -7.80
C GLN A 239 10.39 15.45 -8.61
N ASN A 240 10.42 16.14 -9.75
CA ASN A 240 9.23 16.28 -10.60
C ASN A 240 8.83 14.96 -11.26
N VAL A 241 9.80 14.16 -11.75
CA VAL A 241 9.55 12.82 -12.30
C VAL A 241 8.86 11.95 -11.25
N THR A 242 9.42 11.86 -10.04
CA THR A 242 8.82 11.08 -8.96
C THR A 242 7.41 11.58 -8.63
N THR A 243 7.17 12.92 -8.59
CA THR A 243 5.83 13.49 -8.37
C THR A 243 4.81 12.98 -9.40
N VAL A 244 5.19 13.03 -10.69
CA VAL A 244 4.30 12.60 -11.78
C VAL A 244 4.02 11.09 -11.69
N PHE A 245 5.06 10.28 -11.46
CA PHE A 245 4.87 8.83 -11.37
C PHE A 245 4.09 8.40 -10.13
N MET A 246 4.28 9.04 -8.97
CA MET A 246 3.41 8.84 -7.80
C MET A 246 1.93 9.07 -8.16
N LEU A 247 1.61 10.17 -8.85
CA LEU A 247 0.25 10.45 -9.29
C LEU A 247 -0.27 9.39 -10.27
N LEU A 248 0.56 8.95 -11.22
CA LEU A 248 0.19 7.93 -12.21
C LEU A 248 -0.11 6.57 -11.53
N PHE A 249 0.70 6.14 -10.58
CA PHE A 249 0.44 4.91 -9.82
C PHE A 249 -0.78 5.02 -8.89
N GLY A 250 -1.18 6.24 -8.51
CA GLY A 250 -2.40 6.52 -7.76
C GLY A 250 -3.69 6.47 -8.59
N VAL A 251 -3.62 6.42 -9.92
CA VAL A 251 -4.79 6.30 -10.80
C VAL A 251 -5.26 4.84 -10.88
N ASN A 252 -6.56 4.64 -11.06
CA ASN A 252 -7.13 3.31 -11.29
C ASN A 252 -6.56 2.66 -12.55
N PHE A 253 -5.94 1.49 -12.43
CA PHE A 253 -5.34 0.76 -13.56
C PHE A 253 -6.36 0.37 -14.64
N THR A 254 -7.65 0.30 -14.31
CA THR A 254 -8.73 0.11 -15.30
C THR A 254 -8.80 1.26 -16.30
N VAL A 255 -8.53 2.49 -15.88
CA VAL A 255 -8.49 3.66 -16.77
C VAL A 255 -7.40 3.47 -17.83
N TYR A 256 -6.20 3.05 -17.43
CA TYR A 256 -5.12 2.76 -18.39
C TYR A 256 -5.50 1.67 -19.39
N TYR A 257 -6.11 0.58 -18.92
CA TYR A 257 -6.60 -0.47 -19.80
C TYR A 257 -7.61 0.05 -20.83
N LEU A 258 -8.58 0.85 -20.39
CA LEU A 258 -9.61 1.41 -21.26
C LEU A 258 -9.02 2.39 -22.29
N VAL A 259 -8.10 3.25 -21.86
CA VAL A 259 -7.48 4.27 -22.75
C VAL A 259 -6.49 3.60 -23.71
N LEU A 260 -5.55 2.78 -23.21
CA LEU A 260 -4.43 2.28 -24.02
C LEU A 260 -4.80 1.06 -24.87
N ILE A 261 -5.67 0.18 -24.37
CA ILE A 261 -6.00 -1.09 -25.04
C ILE A 261 -7.36 -1.03 -25.73
N ARG A 262 -8.35 -0.36 -25.11
CA ARG A 262 -9.69 -0.24 -25.68
C ARG A 262 -9.91 1.06 -26.45
N HIS A 263 -8.94 2.00 -26.42
CA HIS A 263 -9.02 3.33 -27.03
C HIS A 263 -10.28 4.13 -26.61
N THR A 264 -10.74 3.90 -25.37
CA THR A 264 -11.95 4.53 -24.81
C THR A 264 -11.53 5.75 -23.99
N PHE A 265 -11.38 6.91 -24.63
CA PHE A 265 -10.92 8.14 -23.96
C PHE A 265 -11.95 8.73 -22.98
N SER A 266 -13.22 8.35 -23.05
CA SER A 266 -14.23 8.74 -22.06
C SER A 266 -13.88 8.26 -20.63
N ALA A 267 -13.03 7.23 -20.48
CA ALA A 267 -12.53 6.81 -19.19
C ALA A 267 -11.70 7.89 -18.45
N LEU A 268 -11.13 8.87 -19.17
CA LEU A 268 -10.47 10.03 -18.56
C LEU A 268 -11.46 11.01 -17.91
N LEU A 269 -12.75 10.91 -18.22
CA LEU A 269 -13.82 11.70 -17.60
C LEU A 269 -14.47 10.98 -16.41
N ASP A 270 -13.88 9.88 -15.94
CA ASP A 270 -14.31 9.17 -14.74
C ASP A 270 -14.44 10.13 -13.54
N GLU A 271 -15.55 10.03 -12.80
CA GLU A 271 -15.83 10.93 -11.68
C GLU A 271 -14.83 10.78 -10.53
N GLU A 272 -14.34 9.56 -10.29
CA GLU A 272 -13.31 9.30 -9.28
C GLU A 272 -11.98 9.96 -9.66
N LEU A 273 -11.54 9.79 -10.91
CA LEU A 273 -10.32 10.40 -11.42
C LEU A 273 -10.37 11.93 -11.36
N ARG A 274 -11.49 12.53 -11.75
CA ARG A 274 -11.68 13.99 -11.66
C ARG A 274 -11.62 14.49 -10.23
N LEU A 275 -12.24 13.78 -9.29
CA LEU A 275 -12.21 14.13 -7.87
C LEU A 275 -10.77 14.02 -7.33
N TYR A 276 -10.06 12.96 -7.67
CA TYR A 276 -8.66 12.74 -7.31
C TYR A 276 -7.76 13.90 -7.78
N LEU A 277 -7.84 14.27 -9.06
CA LEU A 277 -7.06 15.38 -9.61
C LEU A 277 -7.48 16.75 -9.02
N ALA A 278 -8.76 16.94 -8.69
CA ALA A 278 -9.24 18.16 -8.05
C ALA A 278 -8.69 18.31 -6.62
N PHE A 279 -8.63 17.22 -5.83
CA PHE A 279 -7.99 17.25 -4.50
C PHE A 279 -6.49 17.53 -4.62
N PHE A 280 -5.79 16.89 -5.56
CA PHE A 280 -4.38 17.17 -5.79
C PHE A 280 -4.12 18.63 -6.13
N ALA A 281 -4.81 19.16 -7.14
CA ALA A 281 -4.63 20.54 -7.58
C ALA A 281 -5.02 21.55 -6.49
N GLY A 282 -6.18 21.35 -5.85
CA GLY A 282 -6.67 22.23 -4.80
C GLY A 282 -5.74 22.28 -3.57
N SER A 283 -5.30 21.13 -3.08
CA SER A 283 -4.37 21.05 -1.95
C SER A 283 -3.01 21.64 -2.29
N THR A 284 -2.49 21.36 -3.49
CA THR A 284 -1.23 21.95 -3.96
C THR A 284 -1.31 23.49 -4.01
N LEU A 285 -2.39 24.05 -4.55
CA LEU A 285 -2.59 25.50 -4.61
C LEU A 285 -2.68 26.13 -3.21
N LEU A 286 -3.46 25.53 -2.30
CA LEU A 286 -3.63 26.03 -0.93
C LEU A 286 -2.31 25.99 -0.14
N ILE A 287 -1.56 24.89 -0.23
CA ILE A 287 -0.25 24.77 0.43
C ILE A 287 0.73 25.76 -0.19
N THR A 288 0.82 25.85 -1.53
CA THR A 288 1.69 26.80 -2.23
C THR A 288 1.42 28.23 -1.75
N TRP A 289 0.15 28.62 -1.66
CA TRP A 289 -0.23 29.97 -1.17
C TRP A 289 0.23 30.19 0.27
N ASN A 290 0.09 29.20 1.13
CA ASN A 290 0.41 29.32 2.56
C ASN A 290 1.93 29.32 2.85
N VAL A 291 2.75 28.55 2.08
CA VAL A 291 4.20 28.42 2.29
C VAL A 291 5.05 29.26 1.33
N ARG A 292 4.45 30.15 0.53
CA ARG A 292 5.14 30.95 -0.51
C ARG A 292 6.34 31.77 -0.02
N GLY A 293 6.34 32.13 1.27
CA GLY A 293 7.41 32.92 1.89
C GLY A 293 8.56 32.09 2.48
N MET A 294 8.46 30.74 2.42
CA MET A 294 9.47 29.84 3.00
C MET A 294 10.56 29.45 1.99
N TYR A 295 10.28 29.55 0.69
CA TYR A 295 11.18 29.15 -0.40
C TYR A 295 11.60 30.34 -1.24
N ARG A 296 12.72 30.19 -1.97
CA ARG A 296 13.32 31.29 -2.75
C ARG A 296 12.51 31.70 -3.97
N THR A 297 11.87 30.73 -4.63
CA THR A 297 11.09 30.97 -5.86
C THR A 297 9.71 30.31 -5.78
N LEU A 298 8.74 30.86 -6.51
CA LEU A 298 7.42 30.27 -6.63
C LEU A 298 7.49 28.86 -7.25
N GLY A 299 8.37 28.62 -8.23
CA GLY A 299 8.57 27.31 -8.83
C GLY A 299 9.05 26.26 -7.85
N GLU A 300 9.96 26.64 -6.95
CA GLU A 300 10.42 25.77 -5.86
C GLU A 300 9.27 25.47 -4.87
N THR A 301 8.51 26.48 -4.50
CA THR A 301 7.35 26.33 -3.62
C THR A 301 6.32 25.36 -4.20
N VAL A 302 5.96 25.52 -5.48
CA VAL A 302 5.01 24.64 -6.18
C VAL A 302 5.55 23.20 -6.25
N ARG A 303 6.85 23.03 -6.54
CA ARG A 303 7.48 21.71 -6.61
C ARG A 303 7.38 20.97 -5.29
N HIS A 304 7.78 21.58 -4.17
CA HIS A 304 7.69 20.95 -2.85
C HIS A 304 6.25 20.71 -2.41
N ALA A 305 5.35 21.67 -2.65
CA ALA A 305 3.93 21.51 -2.35
C ALA A 305 3.31 20.34 -3.16
N ALA A 306 3.50 20.31 -4.48
CA ALA A 306 3.00 19.25 -5.35
C ALA A 306 3.59 17.87 -4.99
N PHE A 307 4.89 17.82 -4.67
CA PHE A 307 5.55 16.60 -4.25
C PHE A 307 4.94 16.05 -2.97
N GLN A 308 4.80 16.87 -1.92
CA GLN A 308 4.27 16.40 -0.63
C GLN A 308 2.78 16.04 -0.74
N VAL A 309 1.98 16.83 -1.48
CA VAL A 309 0.57 16.49 -1.73
C VAL A 309 0.45 15.17 -2.47
N SER A 310 1.24 14.96 -3.55
CA SER A 310 1.21 13.68 -4.28
C SER A 310 1.65 12.54 -3.39
N SER A 311 2.75 12.69 -2.65
CA SER A 311 3.31 11.67 -1.76
C SER A 311 2.31 11.19 -0.71
N ILE A 312 1.65 12.13 -0.02
CA ILE A 312 0.70 11.79 1.04
C ILE A 312 -0.63 11.25 0.47
N MET A 313 -1.17 11.89 -0.57
CA MET A 313 -2.47 11.49 -1.14
C MET A 313 -2.41 10.15 -1.88
N THR A 314 -1.27 9.83 -2.52
CA THR A 314 -1.07 8.52 -3.14
C THR A 314 -0.59 7.45 -2.15
N THR A 315 -0.42 7.85 -0.89
CA THR A 315 0.12 7.00 0.17
C THR A 315 1.53 6.46 -0.12
N THR A 316 2.35 7.23 -0.85
CA THR A 316 3.73 6.84 -1.18
C THR A 316 4.70 7.12 -0.03
N GLY A 317 4.64 8.30 0.60
CA GLY A 317 5.45 8.62 1.77
C GLY A 317 6.86 9.16 1.51
N PHE A 318 7.29 9.35 0.24
CA PHE A 318 8.54 10.07 -0.05
C PHE A 318 8.48 11.52 0.39
N ALA A 319 9.64 12.12 0.71
CA ALA A 319 9.74 13.52 1.10
C ALA A 319 10.84 14.27 0.34
N THR A 320 10.59 15.54 0.05
CA THR A 320 11.59 16.50 -0.49
C THR A 320 11.88 17.63 0.48
N THR A 321 11.13 17.73 1.56
CA THR A 321 11.26 18.73 2.61
C THR A 321 10.60 18.24 3.89
N ASP A 322 11.04 18.76 5.03
CA ASP A 322 10.38 18.50 6.30
C ASP A 322 9.13 19.38 6.45
N PHE A 323 7.96 18.79 6.21
CA PHE A 323 6.69 19.50 6.36
C PHE A 323 6.27 19.74 7.82
N ASN A 324 7.01 19.20 8.82
CA ASN A 324 6.84 19.60 10.21
C ASN A 324 7.14 21.09 10.43
N LEU A 325 8.01 21.67 9.60
CA LEU A 325 8.36 23.09 9.64
C LEU A 325 7.32 24.00 8.98
N TRP A 326 6.33 23.41 8.29
CA TRP A 326 5.29 24.18 7.61
C TRP A 326 4.30 24.80 8.61
N PRO A 327 3.64 25.93 8.23
CA PRO A 327 2.59 26.52 9.04
C PRO A 327 1.46 25.54 9.33
N SER A 328 0.76 25.75 10.46
CA SER A 328 -0.31 24.86 10.95
C SER A 328 -1.40 24.59 9.91
N PHE A 329 -1.74 25.58 9.06
CA PHE A 329 -2.73 25.39 7.99
C PHE A 329 -2.28 24.33 6.98
N SER A 330 -1.02 24.39 6.53
CA SER A 330 -0.46 23.39 5.61
C SER A 330 -0.35 22.00 6.26
N LYS A 331 0.05 21.92 7.54
CA LYS A 331 0.04 20.64 8.30
C LYS A 331 -1.36 20.07 8.44
N ALA A 332 -2.38 20.92 8.66
CA ALA A 332 -3.78 20.49 8.73
C ALA A 332 -4.24 19.90 7.37
N ILE A 333 -3.86 20.51 6.24
CA ILE A 333 -4.14 19.94 4.91
C ILE A 333 -3.45 18.58 4.75
N ILE A 334 -2.17 18.46 5.12
CA ILE A 334 -1.44 17.18 5.09
C ILE A 334 -2.17 16.11 5.92
N LEU A 335 -2.58 16.44 7.16
CA LEU A 335 -3.31 15.52 8.03
C LEU A 335 -4.66 15.10 7.42
N MET A 336 -5.39 16.01 6.78
CA MET A 336 -6.61 15.68 6.05
C MET A 336 -6.34 14.79 4.85
N LEU A 337 -5.25 15.03 4.11
CA LEU A 337 -4.85 14.18 2.97
C LEU A 337 -4.44 12.79 3.42
N MET A 338 -3.91 12.61 4.65
CA MET A 338 -3.61 11.29 5.21
C MET A 338 -4.86 10.40 5.34
N LEU A 339 -6.05 10.99 5.51
CA LEU A 339 -7.32 10.24 5.54
C LEU A 339 -7.78 9.83 4.14
N LEU A 340 -7.38 10.60 3.12
CA LEU A 340 -7.74 10.34 1.73
C LEU A 340 -6.71 9.41 1.10
N GLY A 341 -7.17 8.45 0.33
CA GLY A 341 -6.29 7.56 -0.43
C GLY A 341 -6.35 7.82 -1.92
N ALA A 342 -5.57 7.06 -2.68
CA ALA A 342 -5.60 7.07 -4.14
C ALA A 342 -6.91 6.47 -4.70
N CYS A 343 -7.04 6.38 -6.04
CA CYS A 343 -8.20 5.78 -6.69
C CYS A 343 -8.35 4.29 -6.34
N ALA A 344 -9.57 3.79 -6.36
CA ALA A 344 -9.82 2.36 -6.26
C ALA A 344 -9.16 1.62 -7.43
N GLY A 345 -8.58 0.44 -7.18
CA GLY A 345 -7.84 -0.30 -8.22
C GLY A 345 -6.51 0.34 -8.63
N SER A 346 -5.94 1.21 -7.78
CA SER A 346 -4.55 1.67 -7.83
C SER A 346 -3.70 0.91 -6.80
N THR A 347 -2.39 1.21 -6.76
CA THR A 347 -1.47 0.64 -5.76
C THR A 347 -1.57 1.30 -4.40
N GLY A 348 -2.12 2.52 -4.30
CA GLY A 348 -2.21 3.30 -3.06
C GLY A 348 -3.06 2.65 -1.97
N GLY A 349 -2.81 3.00 -0.71
CA GLY A 349 -3.57 2.61 0.48
C GLY A 349 -4.71 3.57 0.82
N GLY A 350 -5.06 3.66 2.09
CA GLY A 350 -6.01 4.62 2.67
C GLY A 350 -7.47 4.44 2.29
N LEU A 351 -8.29 5.42 2.71
CA LEU A 351 -9.69 5.48 2.30
C LEU A 351 -9.77 5.86 0.82
N LYS A 352 -10.06 4.89 -0.03
CA LYS A 352 -10.06 5.09 -1.48
C LYS A 352 -10.96 6.24 -1.91
N MET A 353 -10.52 7.00 -2.93
CA MET A 353 -11.25 8.14 -3.47
C MET A 353 -12.68 7.77 -3.90
N ALA A 354 -12.89 6.54 -4.41
CA ALA A 354 -14.24 6.03 -4.70
C ALA A 354 -15.18 6.06 -3.49
N ARG A 355 -14.68 5.68 -2.29
CA ARG A 355 -15.51 5.74 -1.06
C ARG A 355 -15.84 7.16 -0.66
N VAL A 356 -14.87 8.08 -0.79
CA VAL A 356 -15.09 9.51 -0.54
C VAL A 356 -16.16 10.05 -1.47
N LEU A 357 -16.08 9.73 -2.77
CA LEU A 357 -17.10 10.11 -3.76
C LEU A 357 -18.50 9.58 -3.39
N LEU A 358 -18.57 8.29 -2.98
CA LEU A 358 -19.83 7.67 -2.57
C LEU A 358 -20.42 8.34 -1.34
N LEU A 359 -19.60 8.62 -0.33
CA LEU A 359 -20.04 9.28 0.91
C LEU A 359 -20.54 10.71 0.64
N LEU A 360 -19.85 11.48 -0.21
CA LEU A 360 -20.27 12.83 -0.58
C LEU A 360 -21.61 12.82 -1.36
N LYS A 361 -21.79 11.84 -2.27
CA LYS A 361 -23.03 11.69 -3.02
C LYS A 361 -24.19 11.22 -2.11
N ASP A 362 -23.92 10.32 -1.18
CA ASP A 362 -24.93 9.84 -0.22
C ASP A 362 -25.32 10.93 0.79
N LEU A 363 -24.37 11.72 1.26
CA LEU A 363 -24.64 12.92 2.07
C LEU A 363 -25.57 13.88 1.32
N ARG A 364 -25.26 14.21 0.06
CA ARG A 364 -26.08 15.07 -0.79
C ARG A 364 -27.48 14.50 -1.00
N ARG A 365 -27.61 13.17 -1.21
CA ARG A 365 -28.89 12.46 -1.29
C ARG A 365 -29.69 12.61 0.01
N SER A 366 -29.05 12.37 1.16
CA SER A 366 -29.68 12.44 2.47
C SER A 366 -30.21 13.84 2.78
N VAL A 367 -29.43 14.90 2.47
CA VAL A 367 -29.88 16.28 2.61
C VAL A 367 -31.10 16.55 1.71
N ARG A 368 -31.06 16.13 0.43
CA ARG A 368 -32.19 16.32 -0.49
C ARG A 368 -33.44 15.56 -0.03
N LYS A 369 -33.29 14.34 0.47
CA LYS A 369 -34.39 13.53 1.00
C LYS A 369 -35.02 14.17 2.24
N SER A 370 -34.23 14.82 3.10
CA SER A 370 -34.73 15.57 4.24
C SER A 370 -35.59 16.78 3.82
N LEU A 371 -35.22 17.44 2.72
CA LEU A 371 -35.98 18.58 2.16
C LEU A 371 -37.21 18.12 1.37
N HIS A 372 -37.13 16.98 0.69
CA HIS A 372 -38.20 16.42 -0.15
C HIS A 372 -38.42 14.94 0.17
N PRO A 373 -39.14 14.59 1.27
CA PRO A 373 -39.27 13.22 1.79
C PRO A 373 -39.88 12.21 0.80
N ASN A 374 -40.78 12.68 -0.07
CA ASN A 374 -41.48 11.83 -1.03
C ASN A 374 -40.71 11.64 -2.36
N SER A 375 -39.52 12.24 -2.51
CA SER A 375 -38.72 12.11 -3.73
C SER A 375 -37.92 10.80 -3.72
N VAL A 376 -37.97 10.07 -4.85
CA VAL A 376 -37.08 8.92 -5.07
C VAL A 376 -35.70 9.44 -5.52
N GLN A 377 -34.70 9.25 -4.68
CA GLN A 377 -33.33 9.70 -4.94
C GLN A 377 -32.40 8.50 -5.12
N VAL A 378 -31.87 8.31 -6.32
CA VAL A 378 -30.92 7.25 -6.64
C VAL A 378 -29.51 7.87 -6.76
N VAL A 379 -28.54 7.30 -6.10
CA VAL A 379 -27.14 7.68 -6.26
C VAL A 379 -26.61 7.05 -7.55
N GLN A 380 -26.00 7.87 -8.41
CA GLN A 380 -25.37 7.43 -9.65
C GLN A 380 -23.87 7.76 -9.64
N VAL A 381 -23.06 6.89 -10.22
CA VAL A 381 -21.63 7.12 -10.50
C VAL A 381 -21.40 6.79 -11.97
N ASN A 382 -20.76 7.69 -12.69
CA ASN A 382 -20.53 7.59 -14.14
C ASN A 382 -21.82 7.33 -14.95
N GLY A 383 -22.98 7.84 -14.47
CA GLY A 383 -24.27 7.63 -15.11
C GLY A 383 -24.97 6.33 -14.75
N GLU A 384 -24.34 5.42 -14.00
CA GLU A 384 -24.92 4.17 -13.56
C GLU A 384 -25.51 4.27 -12.15
N ALA A 385 -26.72 3.73 -11.96
CA ALA A 385 -27.38 3.68 -10.66
C ALA A 385 -26.70 2.66 -9.73
N LEU A 386 -26.38 3.07 -8.52
CA LEU A 386 -25.73 2.20 -7.52
C LEU A 386 -26.76 1.44 -6.68
N GLN A 387 -26.41 0.21 -6.35
CA GLN A 387 -27.16 -0.60 -5.40
C GLN A 387 -27.02 -0.04 -3.98
N GLU A 388 -28.10 0.05 -3.23
CA GLU A 388 -28.12 0.48 -1.82
C GLU A 388 -27.14 -0.31 -0.93
N GLN A 389 -26.86 -1.57 -1.27
CA GLN A 389 -25.92 -2.40 -0.53
C GLN A 389 -24.49 -1.84 -0.57
N VAL A 390 -24.08 -1.23 -1.69
CA VAL A 390 -22.75 -0.62 -1.84
C VAL A 390 -22.59 0.57 -0.88
N LEU A 391 -23.64 1.40 -0.76
CA LEU A 391 -23.63 2.55 0.14
C LEU A 391 -23.60 2.10 1.60
N ARG A 392 -24.41 1.10 1.97
CA ARG A 392 -24.39 0.52 3.33
C ARG A 392 -23.04 -0.09 3.68
N ASN A 393 -22.41 -0.82 2.76
CA ASN A 393 -21.08 -1.39 2.97
C ASN A 393 -20.01 -0.31 3.14
N THR A 394 -20.13 0.81 2.40
CA THR A 394 -19.22 1.95 2.53
C THR A 394 -19.37 2.64 3.89
N ALA A 395 -20.59 2.83 4.37
CA ALA A 395 -20.86 3.37 5.71
C ALA A 395 -20.34 2.44 6.82
N ALA A 396 -20.57 1.12 6.70
CA ALA A 396 -20.07 0.12 7.64
C ALA A 396 -18.52 0.11 7.68
N TYR A 397 -17.86 0.24 6.50
CA TYR A 397 -16.42 0.37 6.42
C TYR A 397 -15.91 1.61 7.16
N LEU A 398 -16.54 2.77 6.94
CA LEU A 398 -16.15 4.01 7.63
C LEU A 398 -16.32 3.90 9.14
N THR A 399 -17.41 3.27 9.60
CA THR A 399 -17.63 3.02 11.04
C THR A 399 -16.53 2.15 11.63
N ALA A 400 -16.20 1.03 10.97
CA ALA A 400 -15.12 0.15 11.40
C ALA A 400 -13.77 0.87 11.40
N TYR A 401 -13.50 1.66 10.36
CA TYR A 401 -12.31 2.49 10.25
C TYR A 401 -12.18 3.46 11.45
N CYS A 402 -13.23 4.21 11.76
CA CYS A 402 -13.22 5.14 12.90
C CYS A 402 -13.01 4.42 14.24
N VAL A 403 -13.68 3.30 14.48
CA VAL A 403 -13.55 2.53 15.72
C VAL A 403 -12.14 2.00 15.89
N LEU A 404 -11.56 1.41 14.84
CA LEU A 404 -10.22 0.84 14.89
C LEU A 404 -9.16 1.93 15.06
N THR A 405 -9.20 3.00 14.26
CA THR A 405 -8.22 4.09 14.37
C THR A 405 -8.26 4.82 15.71
N LEU A 406 -9.46 5.06 16.26
CA LEU A 406 -9.59 5.64 17.60
C LEU A 406 -9.08 4.68 18.69
N GLY A 407 -9.37 3.38 18.56
CA GLY A 407 -8.85 2.36 19.47
C GLY A 407 -7.32 2.29 19.44
N SER A 408 -6.72 2.24 18.25
CA SER A 408 -5.26 2.23 18.06
C SER A 408 -4.64 3.51 18.62
N PHE A 409 -5.26 4.68 18.37
CA PHE A 409 -4.78 5.96 18.89
C PHE A 409 -4.71 5.96 20.42
N LEU A 410 -5.75 5.46 21.11
CA LEU A 410 -5.74 5.36 22.57
C LEU A 410 -4.63 4.43 23.08
N LEU A 411 -4.43 3.28 22.42
CA LEU A 411 -3.41 2.32 22.82
C LEU A 411 -1.98 2.85 22.58
N VAL A 412 -1.72 3.47 21.43
CA VAL A 412 -0.41 4.06 21.08
C VAL A 412 -0.09 5.25 21.98
N SER A 413 -1.11 6.01 22.46
CA SER A 413 -0.92 7.15 23.35
C SER A 413 -0.37 6.76 24.73
N LEU A 414 -0.30 5.47 25.08
CA LEU A 414 0.34 4.99 26.32
C LEU A 414 1.86 5.24 26.33
N ASP A 415 2.49 5.44 25.17
CA ASP A 415 3.93 5.75 25.09
C ASP A 415 4.28 7.20 25.46
N GLY A 416 3.29 8.07 25.64
CA GLY A 416 3.50 9.43 26.16
C GLY A 416 4.05 10.45 25.15
N PHE A 417 4.05 10.13 23.85
CA PHE A 417 4.37 11.10 22.79
C PHE A 417 3.26 12.15 22.62
N SER A 418 3.54 13.21 21.85
CA SER A 418 2.56 14.26 21.58
C SER A 418 1.29 13.69 20.90
N VAL A 419 0.14 14.35 21.13
CA VAL A 419 -1.13 13.97 20.49
C VAL A 419 -1.01 14.04 18.98
N GLU A 420 -0.27 15.03 18.47
CA GLU A 420 0.01 15.20 17.01
C GLU A 420 0.78 14.00 16.47
N ALA A 421 1.82 13.53 17.18
CA ALA A 421 2.59 12.35 16.79
C ALA A 421 1.73 11.08 16.80
N ASN A 422 1.02 10.81 17.89
CA ASN A 422 0.27 9.58 18.06
C ASN A 422 -0.88 9.46 17.04
N ILE A 423 -1.64 10.53 16.81
CA ILE A 423 -2.74 10.51 15.83
C ILE A 423 -2.21 10.37 14.40
N SER A 424 -1.13 11.09 14.08
CA SER A 424 -0.53 11.00 12.74
C SER A 424 0.19 9.68 12.51
N ALA A 425 0.81 9.07 13.53
CA ALA A 425 1.39 7.73 13.48
C ALA A 425 0.34 6.67 13.13
N VAL A 426 -0.82 6.70 13.81
CA VAL A 426 -1.93 5.80 13.53
C VAL A 426 -2.47 6.04 12.12
N PHE A 427 -2.68 7.30 11.71
CA PHE A 427 -3.15 7.58 10.34
C PHE A 427 -2.12 7.17 9.29
N ALA A 428 -0.83 7.41 9.51
CA ALA A 428 0.23 7.00 8.61
C ALA A 428 0.31 5.48 8.45
N CYS A 429 0.18 4.71 9.54
CA CYS A 429 0.22 3.26 9.51
C CYS A 429 -1.09 2.66 8.97
N PHE A 430 -2.25 3.14 9.44
CA PHE A 430 -3.54 2.59 9.00
C PHE A 430 -3.86 2.90 7.54
N ASN A 431 -3.42 4.04 7.02
CA ASN A 431 -3.62 4.42 5.62
C ASN A 431 -2.43 4.05 4.72
N ASN A 432 -1.41 3.36 5.26
CA ASN A 432 -0.22 2.91 4.55
C ASN A 432 0.51 4.06 3.83
N ILE A 433 0.88 5.13 4.57
CA ILE A 433 1.49 6.37 4.03
C ILE A 433 2.98 6.47 4.38
N GLY A 434 3.37 6.05 5.60
CA GLY A 434 4.73 6.09 6.12
C GLY A 434 4.96 7.25 7.09
N PRO A 435 5.35 8.44 6.64
CA PRO A 435 5.63 9.55 7.53
C PRO A 435 4.37 10.12 8.16
N GLY A 436 4.46 10.48 9.46
CA GLY A 436 3.45 11.23 10.20
C GLY A 436 3.85 12.68 10.40
N LEU A 437 3.48 13.24 11.55
CA LEU A 437 3.81 14.59 12.02
C LEU A 437 4.60 14.51 13.32
N ALA A 438 5.20 15.62 13.73
CA ALA A 438 6.01 15.73 14.93
C ALA A 438 7.13 14.66 14.98
N GLU A 439 7.16 13.84 16.04
CA GLU A 439 8.21 12.84 16.30
C GLU A 439 8.28 11.70 15.28
N VAL A 440 7.27 11.53 14.43
CA VAL A 440 7.22 10.54 13.33
C VAL A 440 7.16 11.20 11.95
N GLY A 441 7.67 12.43 11.86
CA GLY A 441 7.73 13.19 10.62
C GLY A 441 8.67 12.59 9.56
N PRO A 442 8.79 13.23 8.40
CA PRO A 442 9.50 12.69 7.24
C PRO A 442 11.01 12.49 7.44
N THR A 443 11.59 13.18 8.43
CA THR A 443 13.01 13.06 8.81
C THR A 443 13.23 12.25 10.10
N SER A 444 12.18 11.66 10.63
CA SER A 444 12.18 10.90 11.88
C SER A 444 11.83 9.42 11.64
N SER A 445 11.86 8.60 12.68
CA SER A 445 11.56 7.18 12.60
C SER A 445 10.64 6.72 13.73
N PHE A 446 10.02 5.55 13.56
CA PHE A 446 9.19 4.91 14.59
C PHE A 446 10.02 4.15 15.65
N ALA A 447 11.36 4.27 15.62
CA ALA A 447 12.26 3.57 16.54
C ALA A 447 11.94 3.83 18.03
N ALA A 448 11.56 5.06 18.36
CA ALA A 448 11.32 5.50 19.74
C ALA A 448 10.04 4.90 20.37
N TYR A 449 9.09 4.40 19.57
CA TYR A 449 7.90 3.74 20.11
C TYR A 449 8.24 2.42 20.81
N SER A 450 7.47 2.07 21.84
CA SER A 450 7.59 0.80 22.53
C SER A 450 7.28 -0.40 21.63
N ALA A 451 7.74 -1.59 22.00
CA ALA A 451 7.39 -2.82 21.28
C ALA A 451 5.87 -3.04 21.21
N PHE A 452 5.13 -2.65 22.26
CA PHE A 452 3.67 -2.74 22.29
C PHE A 452 3.03 -1.83 21.21
N SER A 453 3.39 -0.56 21.16
CA SER A 453 2.87 0.38 20.17
C SER A 453 3.27 -0.01 18.74
N LYS A 454 4.49 -0.53 18.53
CA LYS A 454 4.93 -1.07 17.23
C LYS A 454 4.07 -2.25 16.78
N VAL A 455 3.66 -3.15 17.70
CA VAL A 455 2.74 -4.25 17.36
C VAL A 455 1.36 -3.71 16.97
N ILE A 456 0.82 -2.71 17.68
CA ILE A 456 -0.47 -2.09 17.31
C ILE A 456 -0.38 -1.44 15.93
N LEU A 457 0.65 -0.62 15.68
CA LEU A 457 0.86 0.02 14.39
C LEU A 457 1.10 -0.99 13.26
N THR A 458 1.76 -2.13 13.55
CA THR A 458 1.91 -3.24 12.60
C THR A 458 0.55 -3.85 12.21
N MET A 459 -0.34 -4.01 13.18
CA MET A 459 -1.71 -4.47 12.90
C MET A 459 -2.50 -3.42 12.10
N ASP A 460 -2.32 -2.13 12.40
CA ASP A 460 -2.94 -1.05 11.64
C ASP A 460 -2.53 -1.06 10.16
N MET A 461 -1.24 -1.29 9.86
CA MET A 461 -0.76 -1.44 8.48
C MET A 461 -1.43 -2.60 7.74
N LEU A 462 -1.63 -3.73 8.43
CA LEU A 462 -2.33 -4.90 7.87
C LEU A 462 -3.83 -4.62 7.67
N PHE A 463 -4.51 -3.96 8.63
CA PHE A 463 -5.91 -3.56 8.51
C PHE A 463 -6.12 -2.61 7.33
N GLY A 464 -5.23 -1.64 7.15
CA GLY A 464 -5.29 -0.68 6.06
C GLY A 464 -5.14 -1.35 4.70
N ARG A 465 -4.12 -2.21 4.55
CA ARG A 465 -3.81 -2.86 3.27
C ARG A 465 -4.84 -3.89 2.86
N LEU A 466 -5.34 -4.69 3.80
CA LEU A 466 -6.29 -5.79 3.56
C LEU A 466 -7.76 -5.37 3.67
N GLU A 467 -8.04 -4.07 3.73
CA GLU A 467 -9.41 -3.55 3.73
C GLU A 467 -10.26 -3.97 4.94
N ILE A 468 -9.71 -3.98 6.14
CA ILE A 468 -10.38 -4.22 7.44
C ILE A 468 -11.13 -5.57 7.50
N PHE A 469 -12.11 -5.84 6.61
CA PHE A 469 -12.98 -7.00 6.70
C PHE A 469 -12.27 -8.37 6.60
N PRO A 470 -11.29 -8.60 5.73
CA PRO A 470 -10.51 -9.84 5.72
C PRO A 470 -9.78 -10.09 7.03
N MET A 471 -9.21 -9.06 7.66
CA MET A 471 -8.55 -9.16 8.96
C MET A 471 -9.55 -9.40 10.09
N LEU A 472 -10.69 -8.70 10.11
CA LEU A 472 -11.76 -8.97 11.08
C LEU A 472 -12.36 -10.37 10.91
N ALA A 473 -12.46 -10.87 9.67
CA ALA A 473 -12.89 -12.24 9.40
C ALA A 473 -11.90 -13.25 10.00
N LEU A 474 -10.58 -13.01 9.90
CA LEU A 474 -9.55 -13.86 10.52
C LEU A 474 -9.73 -13.95 12.03
N LEU A 475 -10.07 -12.85 12.70
CA LEU A 475 -10.27 -12.76 14.14
C LEU A 475 -11.61 -13.30 14.63
N SER A 476 -12.59 -13.45 13.72
CA SER A 476 -13.94 -13.89 14.07
C SER A 476 -14.02 -15.40 14.33
N ARG A 477 -14.57 -15.79 15.49
CA ARG A 477 -14.81 -17.21 15.82
C ARG A 477 -15.73 -17.91 14.82
N HIS A 478 -16.68 -17.20 14.18
CA HIS A 478 -17.58 -17.75 13.18
C HIS A 478 -16.86 -18.25 11.93
N THR A 479 -15.76 -17.60 11.56
CA THR A 479 -14.93 -17.97 10.41
C THR A 479 -14.30 -19.36 10.57
N TRP A 480 -13.96 -19.76 11.79
CA TRP A 480 -13.29 -21.03 12.08
C TRP A 480 -14.25 -22.20 12.34
N ARG A 481 -15.55 -21.93 12.51
CA ARG A 481 -16.56 -22.98 12.65
C ARG A 481 -16.88 -23.58 11.27
N ARG A 482 -17.00 -24.90 11.17
CA ARG A 482 -17.57 -25.56 9.98
C ARG A 482 -19.02 -25.07 9.84
N SER A 483 -19.36 -24.46 8.71
CA SER A 483 -20.77 -24.39 8.29
C SER A 483 -21.23 -25.82 8.07
N LEU A 484 -22.16 -26.28 8.91
CA LEU A 484 -22.92 -27.49 8.70
C LEU A 484 -23.75 -27.36 7.43
#